data_ee3342758deba45ff1cac835d0304182
#
_entry.id   ee3342758deba45ff1cac835d0304182
#
_cell.length_a   1.000
_cell.length_b   1.000
_cell.length_c   1.000
_cell.angle_alpha   90.00
_cell.angle_beta   90.00
_cell.angle_gamma   90.00
#
_symmetry.space_group_name_H-M   'P 1'
#
loop_
_entity.id
_entity.type
_entity.pdbx_description
1 polymer ?
#
loop_
_entity_poly.entity_id
_entity_poly.type
_entity_poly.pdbx_seq_one_letter_code
_entity_poly.pdbx_strand_id
1 'polypeptide(L)'
;MENNVQTFFQEVVLIPCHRYLANCLDGTVASEGLKDMVIRTDIDQKQLVATPSFYKESDNILEIILKDGDKVISKKQATCSNNTCIVLPVKNMKLWSPESPFLYELTYLVKDKSGKVLDKVESYTGMRKIHISDGIFYLNNQPYFQRLVLDQGYYPRRNMDCSIRRSA
;
A
#
# COMPACT_ATOMS: atom_id res chain seq x y z
N MET A 1 -9.45 16.08 28.89
CA MET A 1 -9.12 14.65 28.63
C MET A 1 -9.60 14.35 27.23
N GLU A 2 -8.80 14.67 26.24
CA GLU A 2 -9.12 14.37 24.83
C GLU A 2 -8.76 12.92 24.57
N ASN A 3 -9.79 12.13 24.30
CA ASN A 3 -9.67 10.69 24.12
C ASN A 3 -9.03 10.38 22.76
N ASN A 4 -7.91 9.74 22.86
CA ASN A 4 -7.04 9.21 21.82
C ASN A 4 -7.68 7.99 21.09
N VAL A 5 -8.89 8.13 20.58
CA VAL A 5 -9.59 7.08 19.78
C VAL A 5 -9.29 7.21 18.28
N GLN A 6 -8.64 8.30 17.88
CA GLN A 6 -8.42 8.64 16.47
C GLN A 6 -7.34 7.81 15.76
N THR A 7 -6.53 7.04 16.50
CA THR A 7 -5.33 6.39 15.93
C THR A 7 -5.57 4.96 15.46
N PHE A 8 -6.69 4.32 15.78
CA PHE A 8 -6.83 2.87 15.60
C PHE A 8 -7.32 2.44 14.20
N PHE A 9 -7.90 3.31 13.40
CA PHE A 9 -8.49 2.94 12.09
C PHE A 9 -7.71 3.40 10.87
N GLN A 10 -6.60 4.12 11.04
CA GLN A 10 -5.77 4.58 9.93
C GLN A 10 -4.81 3.51 9.38
N GLU A 11 -4.66 2.38 10.09
CA GLU A 11 -3.60 1.40 9.82
C GLU A 11 -4.02 0.13 9.07
N VAL A 12 -5.28 -0.08 8.74
CA VAL A 12 -5.68 -1.35 8.12
C VAL A 12 -6.06 -1.16 6.67
N VAL A 13 -5.10 -0.86 5.83
CA VAL A 13 -5.01 -1.42 4.49
C VAL A 13 -3.57 -1.85 4.27
N LEU A 14 -3.18 -2.93 4.90
CA LEU A 14 -2.18 -3.81 4.36
C LEU A 14 -2.71 -4.31 3.01
N ILE A 15 -2.52 -3.52 1.96
CA ILE A 15 -2.56 -4.04 0.61
C ILE A 15 -1.30 -4.91 0.55
N PRO A 16 -1.44 -6.25 0.47
CA PRO A 16 -0.26 -7.07 0.33
C PRO A 16 0.49 -6.58 -0.89
N CYS A 17 1.73 -6.11 -0.70
CA CYS A 17 2.64 -5.90 -1.79
C CYS A 17 2.80 -7.26 -2.49
N HIS A 18 2.07 -7.47 -3.58
CA HIS A 18 2.27 -8.64 -4.41
C HIS A 18 3.62 -8.45 -5.09
N ARG A 19 4.60 -9.09 -4.52
CA ARG A 19 5.94 -9.15 -5.07
C ARG A 19 5.91 -9.99 -6.33
N TYR A 20 5.58 -9.39 -7.46
CA TYR A 20 5.89 -9.99 -8.75
C TYR A 20 7.39 -9.84 -8.98
N LEU A 21 8.13 -10.80 -8.48
CA LEU A 21 9.55 -10.98 -8.81
C LEU A 21 9.63 -11.36 -10.29
N ALA A 22 10.00 -10.42 -11.13
CA ALA A 22 10.27 -10.67 -12.54
C ALA A 22 11.37 -11.73 -12.77
N ASN A 23 12.04 -12.21 -11.70
CA ASN A 23 13.12 -13.23 -11.75
C ASN A 23 13.02 -14.27 -10.63
N CYS A 24 11.84 -14.59 -10.10
CA CYS A 24 11.71 -15.65 -9.08
C CYS A 24 11.49 -17.05 -9.66
N LEU A 25 12.17 -17.42 -10.73
CA LEU A 25 12.35 -18.83 -11.03
C LEU A 25 13.41 -19.50 -10.13
N ASP A 26 14.28 -18.71 -9.49
CA ASP A 26 15.41 -19.22 -8.70
C ASP A 26 15.33 -18.93 -7.20
N GLY A 27 14.25 -18.33 -6.68
CA GLY A 27 14.09 -18.07 -5.24
C GLY A 27 15.10 -17.09 -4.62
N THR A 28 15.96 -16.45 -5.40
CA THR A 28 16.94 -15.49 -4.92
C THR A 28 16.34 -14.10 -4.81
N VAL A 29 16.09 -13.69 -3.57
CA VAL A 29 15.77 -12.28 -3.25
C VAL A 29 17.05 -11.48 -3.38
N ALA A 30 17.02 -10.38 -4.16
CA ALA A 30 18.15 -9.46 -4.23
C ALA A 30 18.51 -8.97 -2.81
N SER A 31 19.76 -9.18 -2.38
CA SER A 31 20.22 -8.81 -1.02
C SER A 31 20.06 -7.30 -0.71
N GLU A 32 19.97 -6.47 -1.74
CA GLU A 32 19.76 -5.01 -1.68
C GLU A 32 18.37 -4.62 -2.20
N GLY A 33 17.43 -5.59 -2.26
CA GLY A 33 16.07 -5.37 -2.72
C GLY A 33 15.17 -4.71 -1.68
N LEU A 34 13.98 -4.30 -2.14
CA LEU A 34 12.92 -3.77 -1.29
C LEU A 34 12.34 -4.89 -0.42
N LYS A 35 12.39 -4.73 0.90
CA LYS A 35 11.84 -5.68 1.87
C LYS A 35 10.34 -5.47 2.07
N ASP A 36 9.93 -4.21 2.29
CA ASP A 36 8.56 -3.82 2.56
C ASP A 36 8.31 -2.37 2.14
N MET A 37 7.04 -2.01 1.93
CA MET A 37 6.61 -0.66 1.59
C MET A 37 5.31 -0.33 2.32
N VAL A 38 5.38 0.58 3.26
CA VAL A 38 4.19 1.12 3.92
C VAL A 38 3.66 2.31 3.13
N ILE A 39 2.38 2.24 2.73
CA ILE A 39 1.71 3.29 1.99
C ILE A 39 0.62 3.90 2.87
N ARG A 40 0.63 5.24 2.99
CA ARG A 40 -0.42 6.01 3.64
C ARG A 40 -0.99 7.03 2.67
N THR A 41 -2.31 7.05 2.55
CA THR A 41 -3.02 8.00 1.70
C THR A 41 -3.53 9.17 2.54
N ASP A 42 -3.27 10.38 2.06
CA ASP A 42 -3.76 11.62 2.67
C ASP A 42 -4.56 12.39 1.63
N ILE A 43 -5.89 12.25 1.71
CA ILE A 43 -6.78 12.90 0.74
C ILE A 43 -6.90 14.40 0.99
N ASP A 44 -6.71 14.86 2.23
CA ASP A 44 -6.83 16.27 2.60
C ASP A 44 -5.64 17.06 2.04
N GLN A 45 -4.43 16.49 2.15
CA GLN A 45 -3.20 17.06 1.59
C GLN A 45 -2.99 16.70 0.11
N LYS A 46 -3.87 15.87 -0.46
CA LYS A 46 -3.78 15.38 -1.85
C LYS A 46 -2.44 14.72 -2.16
N GLN A 47 -2.03 13.81 -1.29
CA GLN A 47 -0.75 13.13 -1.40
C GLN A 47 -0.82 11.67 -0.96
N LEU A 48 0.18 10.93 -1.37
CA LEU A 48 0.49 9.58 -0.90
C LEU A 48 1.86 9.62 -0.25
N VAL A 49 1.98 9.05 0.94
CA VAL A 49 3.24 8.93 1.67
C VAL A 49 3.69 7.48 1.62
N ALA A 50 4.89 7.25 1.09
CA ALA A 50 5.51 5.95 0.99
C ALA A 50 6.71 5.87 1.95
N THR A 51 6.76 4.80 2.75
CA THR A 51 7.87 4.54 3.68
C THR A 51 8.46 3.18 3.36
N PRO A 52 9.62 3.12 2.69
CA PRO A 52 10.28 1.88 2.32
C PRO A 52 11.03 1.25 3.50
N SER A 53 11.17 -0.08 3.43
CA SER A 53 12.14 -0.85 4.19
C SER A 53 12.94 -1.73 3.24
N PHE A 54 14.25 -1.79 3.40
CA PHE A 54 15.16 -2.58 2.58
C PHE A 54 15.79 -3.69 3.43
N TYR A 55 16.20 -4.79 2.78
CA TYR A 55 17.00 -5.81 3.46
C TYR A 55 18.36 -5.27 3.88
N LYS A 56 18.92 -4.37 3.05
CA LYS A 56 20.16 -3.65 3.31
C LYS A 56 20.04 -2.24 2.73
N GLU A 57 20.41 -1.24 3.51
CA GLU A 57 20.53 0.13 3.02
C GLU A 57 21.71 0.26 2.05
N SER A 58 21.54 1.07 1.04
CA SER A 58 22.56 1.27 0.00
C SER A 58 22.41 2.64 -0.64
N ASP A 59 23.43 3.05 -1.39
CA ASP A 59 23.40 4.27 -2.23
C ASP A 59 22.59 4.09 -3.52
N ASN A 60 21.89 2.96 -3.67
CA ASN A 60 21.01 2.71 -4.79
C ASN A 60 19.81 3.66 -4.76
N ILE A 61 19.12 3.79 -5.88
CA ILE A 61 18.00 4.71 -6.04
C ILE A 61 16.70 3.92 -6.04
N LEU A 62 15.80 4.23 -5.11
CA LEU A 62 14.41 3.83 -5.17
C LEU A 62 13.63 4.82 -6.05
N GLU A 63 13.00 4.33 -7.09
CA GLU A 63 12.06 5.09 -7.91
C GLU A 63 10.64 4.58 -7.67
N ILE A 64 9.73 5.48 -7.30
CA ILE A 64 8.31 5.17 -7.09
C ILE A 64 7.51 5.85 -8.19
N ILE A 65 6.67 5.09 -8.88
CA ILE A 65 5.82 5.57 -9.98
C ILE A 65 4.38 5.26 -9.63
N LEU A 66 3.54 6.29 -9.56
CA LEU A 66 2.08 6.19 -9.39
C LEU A 66 1.41 6.44 -10.72
N LYS A 67 0.53 5.52 -11.15
CA LYS A 67 -0.16 5.58 -12.44
C LYS A 67 -1.68 5.45 -12.30
N ASP A 68 -2.38 6.01 -13.30
CA ASP A 68 -3.80 5.80 -13.60
C ASP A 68 -3.86 5.20 -15.01
N GLY A 69 -3.87 3.87 -15.12
CA GLY A 69 -3.64 3.15 -16.36
C GLY A 69 -2.27 3.52 -16.98
N ASP A 70 -2.26 3.95 -18.22
CA ASP A 70 -1.02 4.35 -18.91
C ASP A 70 -0.47 5.71 -18.46
N LYS A 71 -1.26 6.50 -17.73
CA LYS A 71 -0.89 7.86 -17.35
C LYS A 71 -0.09 7.87 -16.03
N VAL A 72 1.13 8.40 -16.07
CA VAL A 72 1.92 8.68 -14.88
C VAL A 72 1.34 9.90 -14.15
N ILE A 73 0.87 9.71 -12.92
CA ILE A 73 0.30 10.75 -12.07
C ILE A 73 1.39 11.42 -11.25
N SER A 74 2.27 10.63 -10.66
CA SER A 74 3.37 11.11 -9.84
C SER A 74 4.56 10.16 -9.92
N LYS A 75 5.76 10.73 -9.83
CA LYS A 75 7.00 9.98 -9.84
C LYS A 75 7.98 10.62 -8.88
N LYS A 76 8.64 9.82 -8.04
CA LYS A 76 9.65 10.28 -7.09
C LYS A 76 10.82 9.31 -7.03
N GLN A 77 11.97 9.86 -6.72
CA GLN A 77 13.20 9.10 -6.47
C GLN A 77 13.77 9.48 -5.10
N ALA A 78 14.34 8.51 -4.42
CA ALA A 78 15.04 8.66 -3.16
C ALA A 78 16.16 7.62 -3.05
N THR A 79 17.13 7.84 -2.17
CA THR A 79 18.13 6.84 -1.83
C THR A 79 17.48 5.67 -1.08
N CYS A 80 18.00 4.45 -1.24
CA CYS A 80 17.52 3.25 -0.55
C CYS A 80 17.90 3.26 0.93
N SER A 81 17.17 4.05 1.71
CA SER A 81 17.31 4.20 3.17
C SER A 81 16.01 3.83 3.86
N ASN A 82 16.12 3.13 4.98
CA ASN A 82 14.96 2.69 5.76
C ASN A 82 14.23 3.88 6.41
N ASN A 83 12.91 3.73 6.55
CA ASN A 83 12.04 4.69 7.24
C ASN A 83 12.04 6.12 6.66
N THR A 84 12.54 6.32 5.45
CA THR A 84 12.49 7.61 4.75
C THR A 84 11.07 7.85 4.24
N CYS A 85 10.44 8.97 4.64
CA CYS A 85 9.12 9.35 4.13
C CYS A 85 9.25 9.99 2.75
N ILE A 86 8.65 9.36 1.74
CA ILE A 86 8.63 9.83 0.35
C ILE A 86 7.21 10.28 0.02
N VAL A 87 7.05 11.57 -0.29
CA VAL A 87 5.74 12.17 -0.58
C VAL A 87 5.53 12.25 -2.08
N LEU A 88 4.43 11.66 -2.56
CA LEU A 88 3.96 11.71 -3.94
C LEU A 88 2.67 12.55 -4.01
N PRO A 89 2.69 13.74 -4.63
CA PRO A 89 1.48 14.55 -4.80
C PRO A 89 0.54 13.91 -5.82
N VAL A 90 -0.78 13.98 -5.53
CA VAL A 90 -1.85 13.44 -6.40
C VAL A 90 -2.89 14.54 -6.63
N LYS A 91 -2.64 15.43 -7.60
CA LYS A 91 -3.41 16.67 -7.80
C LYS A 91 -4.90 16.43 -8.10
N ASN A 92 -5.22 15.60 -9.08
CA ASN A 92 -6.60 15.31 -9.51
C ASN A 92 -6.95 13.88 -9.11
N MET A 93 -6.99 13.62 -7.78
CA MET A 93 -7.19 12.27 -7.31
C MET A 93 -8.62 11.78 -7.50
N LYS A 94 -8.73 10.53 -7.89
CA LYS A 94 -9.96 9.75 -7.88
C LYS A 94 -10.03 9.02 -6.55
N LEU A 95 -11.09 9.26 -5.80
CA LEU A 95 -11.27 8.62 -4.48
C LEU A 95 -11.84 7.22 -4.67
N TRP A 96 -11.37 6.31 -3.83
CA TRP A 96 -11.93 4.98 -3.74
C TRP A 96 -13.18 5.00 -2.85
N SER A 97 -14.24 4.37 -3.30
CA SER A 97 -15.40 4.00 -2.48
C SER A 97 -15.94 2.65 -2.95
N PRO A 98 -16.83 1.97 -2.19
CA PRO A 98 -17.48 0.75 -2.64
C PRO A 98 -18.27 0.91 -3.95
N GLU A 99 -18.83 2.09 -4.18
CA GLU A 99 -19.58 2.43 -5.40
C GLU A 99 -18.66 2.75 -6.58
N SER A 100 -17.43 3.18 -6.29
CA SER A 100 -16.39 3.51 -7.27
C SER A 100 -15.03 3.03 -6.78
N PRO A 101 -14.74 1.71 -6.89
CA PRO A 101 -13.54 1.09 -6.30
C PRO A 101 -12.29 1.34 -7.16
N PHE A 102 -11.95 2.60 -7.37
CA PHE A 102 -10.83 3.00 -8.20
C PHE A 102 -9.49 2.75 -7.50
N LEU A 103 -8.56 2.10 -8.20
CA LEU A 103 -7.21 1.82 -7.72
C LEU A 103 -6.17 2.42 -8.66
N TYR A 104 -5.17 3.05 -8.07
CA TYR A 104 -3.95 3.47 -8.76
C TYR A 104 -2.94 2.33 -8.76
N GLU A 105 -2.18 2.22 -9.83
CA GLU A 105 -1.04 1.30 -9.92
C GLU A 105 0.21 1.96 -9.33
N LEU A 106 0.98 1.18 -8.58
CA LEU A 106 2.26 1.55 -7.99
C LEU A 106 3.35 0.65 -8.53
N THR A 107 4.43 1.24 -9.00
CA THR A 107 5.65 0.51 -9.38
C THR A 107 6.81 1.04 -8.57
N TYR A 108 7.54 0.14 -7.92
CA TYR A 108 8.77 0.42 -7.20
C TYR A 108 9.94 -0.19 -7.96
N LEU A 109 10.94 0.61 -8.26
CA LEU A 109 12.16 0.18 -8.95
C LEU A 109 13.36 0.52 -8.09
N VAL A 110 14.13 -0.48 -7.69
CA VAL A 110 15.46 -0.29 -7.10
C VAL A 110 16.48 -0.31 -8.24
N LYS A 111 17.23 0.76 -8.38
CA LYS A 111 18.22 0.94 -9.45
C LYS A 111 19.59 1.18 -8.86
N ASP A 112 20.62 0.64 -9.50
CA ASP A 112 21.99 0.98 -9.18
C ASP A 112 22.38 2.37 -9.72
N LYS A 113 23.61 2.82 -9.42
CA LYS A 113 24.13 4.12 -9.90
C LYS A 113 24.25 4.22 -11.42
N SER A 114 24.27 3.09 -12.13
CA SER A 114 24.28 3.03 -13.60
C SER A 114 22.89 3.15 -14.22
N GLY A 115 21.82 3.07 -13.38
CA GLY A 115 20.43 3.06 -13.81
C GLY A 115 19.88 1.67 -14.13
N LYS A 116 20.66 0.60 -13.92
CA LYS A 116 20.21 -0.78 -14.07
C LYS A 116 19.23 -1.12 -12.96
N VAL A 117 18.08 -1.72 -13.32
CA VAL A 117 17.09 -2.19 -12.37
C VAL A 117 17.59 -3.45 -11.67
N LEU A 118 17.69 -3.39 -10.35
CA LEU A 118 18.09 -4.50 -9.47
C LEU A 118 16.86 -5.22 -8.91
N ASP A 119 15.78 -4.48 -8.63
CA ASP A 119 14.53 -5.04 -8.10
C ASP A 119 13.34 -4.25 -8.65
N LYS A 120 12.24 -4.94 -8.95
CA LYS A 120 10.99 -4.35 -9.41
C LYS A 120 9.83 -4.97 -8.63
N VAL A 121 9.00 -4.12 -8.02
CA VAL A 121 7.80 -4.54 -7.30
C VAL A 121 6.60 -3.77 -7.86
N GLU A 122 5.53 -4.47 -8.15
CA GLU A 122 4.26 -3.90 -8.59
C GLU A 122 3.21 -4.03 -7.49
N SER A 123 2.42 -2.99 -7.29
CA SER A 123 1.40 -2.89 -6.26
C SER A 123 0.28 -1.96 -6.71
N TYR A 124 -0.70 -1.76 -5.87
CA TYR A 124 -1.79 -0.82 -6.12
C TYR A 124 -2.23 -0.12 -4.83
N THR A 125 -2.96 0.99 -4.96
CA THR A 125 -3.52 1.71 -3.81
C THR A 125 -4.81 2.43 -4.18
N GLY A 126 -5.75 2.51 -3.22
CA GLY A 126 -6.95 3.35 -3.33
C GLY A 126 -6.79 4.60 -2.48
N MET A 127 -7.01 5.77 -3.07
CA MET A 127 -7.01 7.04 -2.32
C MET A 127 -8.29 7.14 -1.51
N ARG A 128 -8.20 6.91 -0.19
CA ARG A 128 -9.34 6.97 0.73
C ARG A 128 -8.92 7.42 2.12
N LYS A 129 -9.89 7.96 2.85
CA LYS A 129 -9.76 8.29 4.27
C LYS A 129 -10.93 7.70 5.03
N ILE A 130 -10.66 7.03 6.13
CA ILE A 130 -11.65 6.47 7.04
C ILE A 130 -11.40 7.09 8.40
N HIS A 131 -12.44 7.63 9.03
CA HIS A 131 -12.35 8.11 10.39
C HIS A 131 -13.72 8.04 11.08
N ILE A 132 -13.72 8.13 12.40
CA ILE A 132 -14.91 8.23 13.21
C ILE A 132 -14.86 9.59 13.93
N SER A 133 -15.96 10.34 13.85
CA SER A 133 -16.16 11.56 14.62
C SER A 133 -17.56 11.55 15.20
N ASP A 134 -17.68 11.89 16.48
CA ASP A 134 -18.97 11.91 17.22
C ASP A 134 -19.80 10.62 17.08
N GLY A 135 -19.12 9.47 17.02
CA GLY A 135 -19.75 8.16 16.86
C GLY A 135 -20.22 7.86 15.43
N ILE A 136 -20.00 8.75 14.48
CA ILE A 136 -20.38 8.57 13.08
C ILE A 136 -19.15 8.12 12.28
N PHE A 137 -19.35 7.12 11.44
CA PHE A 137 -18.32 6.64 10.50
C PHE A 137 -18.31 7.51 9.23
N TYR A 138 -17.12 7.94 8.83
CA TYR A 138 -16.90 8.73 7.63
C TYR A 138 -16.00 8.00 6.65
N LEU A 139 -16.38 8.03 5.37
CA LEU A 139 -15.56 7.66 4.24
C LEU A 139 -15.32 8.89 3.37
N ASN A 140 -14.05 9.23 3.14
CA ASN A 140 -13.67 10.38 2.32
C ASN A 140 -14.29 11.71 2.80
N ASN A 141 -14.34 11.91 4.13
CA ASN A 141 -14.95 13.07 4.79
C ASN A 141 -16.48 13.19 4.60
N GLN A 142 -17.16 12.13 4.12
CA GLN A 142 -18.61 12.08 4.04
C GLN A 142 -19.14 11.04 5.03
N PRO A 143 -20.25 11.31 5.75
CA PRO A 143 -20.90 10.30 6.58
C PRO A 143 -21.23 9.08 5.74
N TYR A 144 -20.89 7.90 6.23
CA TYR A 144 -21.07 6.66 5.50
C TYR A 144 -21.75 5.60 6.36
N PHE A 145 -22.90 5.14 5.92
CA PHE A 145 -23.61 4.05 6.60
C PHE A 145 -23.05 2.69 6.20
N GLN A 146 -22.44 2.01 7.14
CA GLN A 146 -21.87 0.68 6.91
C GLN A 146 -22.98 -0.39 6.91
N ARG A 147 -23.06 -1.17 5.83
CA ARG A 147 -23.85 -2.40 5.76
C ARG A 147 -22.92 -3.57 5.96
N LEU A 148 -22.91 -4.12 7.16
CA LEU A 148 -21.99 -5.18 7.57
C LEU A 148 -22.73 -6.49 7.70
N VAL A 149 -22.05 -7.59 7.40
CA VAL A 149 -22.50 -8.96 7.65
C VAL A 149 -21.63 -9.52 8.77
N LEU A 150 -22.27 -10.10 9.79
CA LEU A 150 -21.57 -10.87 10.79
C LEU A 150 -21.30 -12.27 10.21
N ASP A 151 -20.03 -12.57 9.95
CA ASP A 151 -19.58 -13.91 9.57
C ASP A 151 -18.80 -14.51 10.73
N GLN A 152 -19.30 -15.65 11.24
CA GLN A 152 -18.67 -16.44 12.31
C GLN A 152 -18.44 -17.86 11.79
N GLY A 153 -17.55 -17.97 10.79
CA GLY A 153 -17.20 -19.27 10.21
C GLY A 153 -16.34 -20.10 11.17
N TYR A 154 -16.86 -21.26 11.60
CA TYR A 154 -16.08 -22.25 12.32
C TYR A 154 -15.72 -23.41 11.38
N TYR A 155 -14.44 -23.72 11.28
CA TYR A 155 -13.96 -24.83 10.46
C TYR A 155 -13.60 -26.03 11.33
N PRO A 156 -13.88 -27.29 10.90
CA PRO A 156 -13.77 -28.48 11.74
C PRO A 156 -12.38 -28.77 12.32
N ARG A 157 -11.34 -28.21 11.74
CA ARG A 157 -9.94 -28.45 12.14
C ARG A 157 -9.21 -27.25 12.71
N ARG A 158 -9.74 -26.04 12.50
CA ARG A 158 -9.15 -24.78 13.00
C ARG A 158 -10.30 -23.81 13.23
N ASN A 159 -10.49 -23.41 14.46
CA ASN A 159 -11.47 -22.35 14.77
C ASN A 159 -11.10 -21.08 14.00
N MET A 160 -11.92 -20.67 13.06
CA MET A 160 -11.78 -19.41 12.28
C MET A 160 -10.74 -19.39 11.15
N ASP A 161 -10.24 -20.53 10.65
CA ASP A 161 -9.33 -20.54 9.51
C ASP A 161 -9.84 -21.46 8.38
N CYS A 162 -9.82 -20.94 7.16
CA CYS A 162 -10.18 -21.69 5.97
C CYS A 162 -9.05 -22.65 5.60
N SER A 163 -9.27 -23.95 5.68
CA SER A 163 -8.28 -24.93 5.20
C SER A 163 -8.21 -24.88 3.67
N ILE A 164 -7.21 -24.19 3.14
CA ILE A 164 -6.89 -24.25 1.72
C ILE A 164 -6.44 -25.69 1.43
N ARG A 165 -7.28 -26.47 0.75
CA ARG A 165 -6.85 -27.72 0.14
C ARG A 165 -5.90 -27.37 -0.99
N ARG A 166 -4.61 -27.60 -0.79
CA ARG A 166 -3.70 -27.71 -1.91
C ARG A 166 -4.04 -29.05 -2.58
N SER A 167 -4.65 -29.00 -3.75
CA SER A 167 -4.74 -30.15 -4.65
C SER A 167 -3.32 -30.52 -5.06
N ALA A 168 -2.97 -31.77 -4.82
CA ALA A 168 -1.73 -32.39 -5.28
C ALA A 168 -1.74 -32.53 -6.80
#